data_1fe1a077d6a6b7b63e15b74097ccd7b5
#
_entry.id   1fe1a077d6a6b7b63e15b74097ccd7b5
#
_cell.length_a   1.000
_cell.length_b   1.000
_cell.length_c   1.000
_cell.angle_alpha   90.00
_cell.angle_beta   90.00
_cell.angle_gamma   90.00
#
_symmetry.space_group_name_H-M   'P 1'
#
loop_
_entity.id
_entity.type
_entity.pdbx_description
1 polymer ?
#
loop_
_entity_poly.entity_id
_entity_poly.type
_entity_poly.pdbx_seq_one_letter_code
_entity_poly.pdbx_strand_id
1 'polypeptide(L)'
;MTSYFSKNTIFSGLFFFFVLFSLFVLRPFRNTIAANIGTSDLPFYLLIIVIVMLLVNPIYSLIVSKVRLSKLVPSIYGFFILCLCGFYFTYNYFPEILAVKTFFYVWYNIFNFFVVAIFWAMTVNSFDIEDGKKFFGIISGFGSLGASCGGALVDGFLYDKENLSLLIACLLYTSPSPRDPSISRMPSSA
;
A
#
# COMPACT_ATOMS: atom_id res chain seq x y z
N MET A 1 22.11 20.96 -10.22
CA MET A 1 20.68 20.56 -10.37
C MET A 1 20.50 19.08 -10.70
N THR A 2 21.25 18.47 -11.58
CA THR A 2 21.10 17.06 -12.02
C THR A 2 21.27 16.01 -10.90
N SER A 3 22.15 16.19 -9.92
CA SER A 3 22.41 15.19 -8.86
C SER A 3 21.31 15.13 -7.80
N TYR A 4 20.65 16.25 -7.48
CA TYR A 4 19.56 16.27 -6.49
C TYR A 4 18.27 15.65 -7.05
N PHE A 5 18.01 15.89 -8.31
CA PHE A 5 16.88 15.29 -9.06
C PHE A 5 17.00 13.77 -9.13
N SER A 6 18.20 13.25 -9.41
CA SER A 6 18.48 11.81 -9.44
C SER A 6 18.21 11.13 -8.09
N LYS A 7 18.58 11.77 -6.96
CA LYS A 7 18.35 11.20 -5.63
C LYS A 7 16.86 11.10 -5.28
N ASN A 8 16.07 12.14 -5.49
CA ASN A 8 14.63 12.11 -5.19
C ASN A 8 13.88 11.09 -6.04
N THR A 9 14.25 10.93 -7.30
CA THR A 9 13.65 9.92 -8.19
C THR A 9 13.97 8.51 -7.71
N ILE A 10 15.22 8.25 -7.32
CA ILE A 10 15.63 6.93 -6.79
C ILE A 10 14.90 6.62 -5.48
N PHE A 11 14.83 7.60 -4.54
CA PHE A 11 14.11 7.40 -3.29
C PHE A 11 12.62 7.15 -3.49
N SER A 12 11.97 7.91 -4.37
CA SER A 12 10.54 7.69 -4.70
C SER A 12 10.35 6.33 -5.39
N GLY A 13 11.26 5.94 -6.29
CA GLY A 13 11.25 4.64 -6.94
C GLY A 13 11.42 3.49 -5.93
N LEU A 14 12.39 3.62 -5.01
CA LEU A 14 12.64 2.62 -3.97
C LEU A 14 11.44 2.52 -3.00
N PHE A 15 10.84 3.64 -2.64
CA PHE A 15 9.64 3.64 -1.81
C PHE A 15 8.48 2.92 -2.53
N PHE A 16 8.27 3.18 -3.82
CA PHE A 16 7.25 2.49 -4.62
C PHE A 16 7.54 1.00 -4.79
N PHE A 17 8.82 0.64 -4.93
CA PHE A 17 9.26 -0.75 -4.92
C PHE A 17 8.78 -1.47 -3.66
N PHE A 18 9.06 -0.93 -2.45
CA PHE A 18 8.66 -1.56 -1.20
C PHE A 18 7.13 -1.58 -1.01
N VAL A 19 6.43 -0.54 -1.45
CA VAL A 19 4.96 -0.50 -1.42
C VAL A 19 4.38 -1.65 -2.25
N LEU A 20 4.76 -1.78 -3.51
CA LEU A 20 4.23 -2.84 -4.38
C LEU A 20 4.75 -4.22 -3.98
N PHE A 21 6.00 -4.34 -3.53
CA PHE A 21 6.53 -5.59 -2.99
C PHE A 21 5.64 -6.11 -1.85
N SER A 22 5.34 -5.26 -0.86
CA SER A 22 4.50 -5.63 0.28
C SER A 22 3.06 -5.99 -0.14
N LEU A 23 2.46 -5.25 -1.06
CA LEU A 23 1.14 -5.57 -1.61
C LEU A 23 1.11 -6.93 -2.30
N PHE A 24 2.16 -7.24 -3.07
CA PHE A 24 2.24 -8.51 -3.79
C PHE A 24 2.56 -9.69 -2.89
N VAL A 25 3.25 -9.47 -1.76
CA VAL A 25 3.41 -10.49 -0.71
C VAL A 25 2.07 -10.87 -0.07
N LEU A 26 1.16 -9.92 0.12
CA LEU A 26 -0.17 -10.17 0.70
C LEU A 26 -1.21 -10.70 -0.31
N ARG A 27 -0.97 -10.51 -1.60
CA ARG A 27 -1.93 -10.83 -2.66
C ARG A 27 -2.36 -12.30 -2.70
N PRO A 28 -1.46 -13.29 -2.59
CA PRO A 28 -1.85 -14.70 -2.54
C PRO A 28 -2.73 -15.03 -1.35
N PHE A 29 -2.41 -14.51 -0.16
CA PHE A 29 -3.25 -14.67 1.03
C PHE A 29 -4.69 -14.17 0.80
N ARG A 30 -4.85 -12.98 0.22
CA ARG A 30 -6.16 -12.48 -0.18
C ARG A 30 -6.86 -13.39 -1.21
N ASN A 31 -6.10 -13.95 -2.16
CA ASN A 31 -6.66 -14.85 -3.18
C ASN A 31 -7.12 -16.16 -2.59
N THR A 32 -6.39 -16.74 -1.63
CA THR A 32 -6.81 -17.94 -0.87
C THR A 32 -8.11 -17.68 -0.13
N ILE A 33 -8.25 -16.54 0.53
CA ILE A 33 -9.49 -16.14 1.19
C ILE A 33 -10.65 -16.03 0.18
N ALA A 34 -10.41 -15.40 -0.97
CA ALA A 34 -11.41 -15.27 -2.03
C ALA A 34 -11.89 -16.63 -2.54
N ALA A 35 -10.97 -17.61 -2.70
CA ALA A 35 -11.31 -18.96 -3.09
C ALA A 35 -12.15 -19.68 -2.02
N ASN A 36 -11.87 -19.45 -0.74
CA ASN A 36 -12.62 -20.03 0.38
C ASN A 36 -14.02 -19.42 0.55
N ILE A 37 -14.23 -18.15 0.19
CA ILE A 37 -15.55 -17.50 0.18
C ILE A 37 -16.48 -18.14 -0.85
N GLY A 38 -15.91 -18.65 -1.95
CA GLY A 38 -16.65 -19.26 -3.04
C GLY A 38 -17.16 -18.26 -4.09
N THR A 39 -17.39 -18.78 -5.29
CA THR A 39 -17.77 -17.97 -6.46
C THR A 39 -19.16 -17.36 -6.37
N SER A 40 -20.07 -17.93 -5.57
CA SER A 40 -21.45 -17.43 -5.36
C SER A 40 -21.49 -16.14 -4.56
N ASP A 41 -20.66 -16.02 -3.52
CA ASP A 41 -20.70 -14.91 -2.57
C ASP A 41 -19.70 -13.78 -2.92
N LEU A 42 -18.70 -14.11 -3.74
CA LEU A 42 -17.67 -13.15 -4.15
C LEU A 42 -18.24 -11.85 -4.77
N PRO A 43 -19.26 -11.88 -5.67
CA PRO A 43 -19.85 -10.67 -6.22
C PRO A 43 -20.47 -9.75 -5.16
N PHE A 44 -21.04 -10.32 -4.10
CA PHE A 44 -21.61 -9.54 -2.99
C PHE A 44 -20.51 -8.77 -2.24
N TYR A 45 -19.38 -9.40 -1.95
CA TYR A 45 -18.25 -8.72 -1.31
C TYR A 45 -17.58 -7.68 -2.21
N LEU A 46 -17.53 -7.91 -3.52
CA LEU A 46 -17.06 -6.90 -4.47
C LEU A 46 -17.98 -5.68 -4.48
N LEU A 47 -19.30 -5.88 -4.40
CA LEU A 47 -20.26 -4.77 -4.27
C LEU A 47 -20.02 -3.97 -2.99
N ILE A 48 -19.80 -4.64 -1.85
CA ILE A 48 -19.46 -4.00 -0.58
C ILE A 48 -18.18 -3.15 -0.74
N ILE A 49 -17.14 -3.67 -1.38
CA ILE A 49 -15.89 -2.93 -1.61
C ILE A 49 -16.17 -1.65 -2.41
N VAL A 50 -16.95 -1.74 -3.47
CA VAL A 50 -17.31 -0.57 -4.30
C VAL A 50 -18.08 0.47 -3.49
N ILE A 51 -19.07 0.04 -2.70
CA ILE A 51 -19.86 0.96 -1.85
C ILE A 51 -18.96 1.64 -0.84
N VAL A 52 -18.11 0.88 -0.13
CA VAL A 52 -17.18 1.44 0.85
C VAL A 52 -16.20 2.41 0.18
N MET A 53 -15.66 2.10 -1.00
CA MET A 53 -14.80 3.01 -1.74
C MET A 53 -15.51 4.30 -2.14
N LEU A 54 -16.75 4.24 -2.59
CA LEU A 54 -17.54 5.42 -2.92
C LEU A 54 -17.77 6.33 -1.71
N LEU A 55 -17.93 5.77 -0.52
CA LEU A 55 -18.11 6.52 0.72
C LEU A 55 -16.78 7.09 1.26
N VAL A 56 -15.71 6.32 1.17
CA VAL A 56 -14.41 6.70 1.74
C VAL A 56 -13.63 7.67 0.84
N ASN A 57 -13.79 7.61 -0.48
CA ASN A 57 -13.11 8.50 -1.42
C ASN A 57 -13.34 10.01 -1.16
N PRO A 58 -14.57 10.51 -0.97
CA PRO A 58 -14.78 11.92 -0.65
C PRO A 58 -14.17 12.31 0.70
N ILE A 59 -14.22 11.43 1.70
CA ILE A 59 -13.59 11.65 3.01
C ILE A 59 -12.08 11.76 2.85
N TYR A 60 -11.47 10.86 2.09
CA TYR A 60 -10.05 10.89 1.76
C TYR A 60 -9.66 12.20 1.05
N SER A 61 -10.42 12.62 0.03
CA SER A 61 -10.20 13.86 -0.69
C SER A 61 -10.23 15.09 0.23
N LEU A 62 -11.20 15.16 1.16
CA LEU A 62 -11.30 16.22 2.16
C LEU A 62 -10.10 16.20 3.12
N ILE A 63 -9.61 15.04 3.53
CA ILE A 63 -8.45 14.93 4.42
C ILE A 63 -7.19 15.38 3.70
N VAL A 64 -6.95 14.93 2.47
CA VAL A 64 -5.78 15.31 1.67
C VAL A 64 -5.75 16.80 1.38
N SER A 65 -6.90 17.45 1.17
CA SER A 65 -6.97 18.89 0.91
C SER A 65 -6.69 19.76 2.15
N LYS A 66 -6.90 19.22 3.36
CA LYS A 66 -6.76 20.00 4.62
C LYS A 66 -5.48 19.66 5.39
N VAL A 67 -4.92 18.49 5.22
CA VAL A 67 -3.78 18.00 6.01
C VAL A 67 -2.51 18.00 5.15
N ARG A 68 -1.41 18.51 5.69
CA ARG A 68 -0.11 18.45 5.02
C ARG A 68 0.29 16.98 4.77
N LEU A 69 0.65 16.66 3.54
CA LEU A 69 1.07 15.30 3.12
C LEU A 69 2.18 14.73 4.00
N SER A 70 3.10 15.56 4.49
CA SER A 70 4.19 15.15 5.39
C SER A 70 3.71 14.55 6.72
N LYS A 71 2.50 14.91 7.18
CA LYS A 71 1.88 14.31 8.38
C LYS A 71 0.90 13.21 8.02
N LEU A 72 0.22 13.36 6.89
CA LEU A 72 -0.80 12.42 6.42
C LEU A 72 -0.20 11.06 6.07
N VAL A 73 0.90 11.04 5.32
CA VAL A 73 1.56 9.82 4.88
C VAL A 73 1.95 8.92 6.06
N PRO A 74 2.75 9.38 7.06
CA PRO A 74 3.11 8.51 8.19
C PRO A 74 1.91 8.08 9.03
N SER A 75 0.87 8.94 9.18
CA SER A 75 -0.34 8.56 9.91
C SER A 75 -1.09 7.43 9.24
N ILE A 76 -1.27 7.49 7.91
CA ILE A 76 -2.02 6.47 7.18
C ILE A 76 -1.23 5.16 7.11
N TYR A 77 0.08 5.22 6.83
CA TYR A 77 0.91 4.02 6.85
C TYR A 77 0.98 3.40 8.25
N GLY A 78 1.11 4.22 9.30
CA GLY A 78 1.05 3.75 10.68
C GLY A 78 -0.26 3.05 11.03
N PHE A 79 -1.39 3.62 10.59
CA PHE A 79 -2.71 2.97 10.73
C PHE A 79 -2.76 1.62 10.03
N PHE A 80 -2.25 1.52 8.80
CA PHE A 80 -2.23 0.26 8.07
C PHE A 80 -1.32 -0.80 8.70
N ILE A 81 -0.15 -0.41 9.22
CA ILE A 81 0.73 -1.30 9.97
C ILE A 81 -0.01 -1.85 11.20
N LEU A 82 -0.71 -1.00 11.93
CA LEU A 82 -1.48 -1.40 13.11
C LEU A 82 -2.60 -2.39 12.74
N CYS A 83 -3.29 -2.16 11.62
CA CYS A 83 -4.27 -3.10 11.10
C CYS A 83 -3.63 -4.45 10.71
N LEU A 84 -2.48 -4.45 10.02
CA LEU A 84 -1.78 -5.68 9.65
C LEU A 84 -1.33 -6.47 10.89
N CYS A 85 -0.79 -5.80 11.90
CA CYS A 85 -0.46 -6.44 13.17
C CYS A 85 -1.71 -7.04 13.84
N GLY A 86 -2.82 -6.30 13.83
CA GLY A 86 -4.11 -6.80 14.35
C GLY A 86 -4.57 -8.06 13.61
N PHE A 87 -4.50 -8.09 12.27
CA PHE A 87 -4.82 -9.28 11.48
C PHE A 87 -3.87 -10.45 11.77
N TYR A 88 -2.56 -10.18 11.90
CA TYR A 88 -1.59 -11.21 12.26
C TYR A 88 -1.95 -11.89 13.59
N PHE A 89 -2.24 -11.11 14.64
CA PHE A 89 -2.65 -11.67 15.93
C PHE A 89 -3.99 -12.41 15.83
N THR A 90 -4.99 -11.80 15.19
CA THR A 90 -6.33 -12.40 15.09
C THR A 90 -6.29 -13.70 14.29
N TYR A 91 -5.51 -13.76 13.22
CA TYR A 91 -5.37 -14.97 12.42
C TYR A 91 -4.64 -16.10 13.16
N ASN A 92 -3.65 -15.77 13.98
CA ASN A 92 -2.97 -16.77 14.81
C ASN A 92 -3.86 -17.38 15.90
N TYR A 93 -4.73 -16.55 16.50
CA TYR A 93 -5.59 -17.04 17.60
C TYR A 93 -6.93 -17.61 17.10
N PHE A 94 -7.43 -17.15 15.97
CA PHE A 94 -8.76 -17.46 15.43
C PHE A 94 -8.74 -17.74 13.92
N PRO A 95 -7.98 -18.73 13.44
CA PRO A 95 -7.79 -18.97 12.00
C PRO A 95 -9.06 -19.41 11.27
N GLU A 96 -10.02 -20.02 11.98
CA GLU A 96 -11.24 -20.61 11.41
C GLU A 96 -12.42 -19.64 11.29
N ILE A 97 -12.33 -18.42 11.87
CA ILE A 97 -13.45 -17.49 11.85
C ILE A 97 -13.59 -16.87 10.46
N LEU A 98 -14.63 -17.28 9.74
CA LEU A 98 -14.95 -16.77 8.39
C LEU A 98 -15.10 -15.23 8.36
N ALA A 99 -15.67 -14.65 9.40
CA ALA A 99 -15.84 -13.20 9.50
C ALA A 99 -14.50 -12.45 9.49
N VAL A 100 -13.45 -12.98 10.12
CA VAL A 100 -12.10 -12.40 10.12
C VAL A 100 -11.51 -12.44 8.70
N LYS A 101 -11.63 -13.58 8.04
CA LYS A 101 -11.16 -13.78 6.65
C LYS A 101 -11.86 -12.83 5.69
N THR A 102 -13.17 -12.71 5.79
CA THR A 102 -13.99 -11.83 4.96
C THR A 102 -13.67 -10.35 5.20
N PHE A 103 -13.53 -9.96 6.48
CA PHE A 103 -13.15 -8.59 6.82
C PHE A 103 -11.77 -8.23 6.29
N PHE A 104 -10.80 -9.14 6.39
CA PHE A 104 -9.48 -8.96 5.78
C PHE A 104 -9.58 -8.80 4.26
N TYR A 105 -10.41 -9.59 3.57
CA TYR A 105 -10.59 -9.49 2.13
C TYR A 105 -11.08 -8.10 1.69
N VAL A 106 -12.12 -7.58 2.34
CA VAL A 106 -12.65 -6.24 2.06
C VAL A 106 -11.62 -5.18 2.38
N TRP A 107 -11.02 -5.24 3.56
CA TRP A 107 -10.00 -4.30 4.03
C TRP A 107 -8.79 -4.26 3.09
N TYR A 108 -8.28 -5.42 2.66
CA TYR A 108 -7.13 -5.49 1.78
C TYR A 108 -7.36 -4.77 0.44
N ASN A 109 -8.53 -4.92 -0.16
CA ASN A 109 -8.85 -4.26 -1.43
C ASN A 109 -8.91 -2.72 -1.26
N ILE A 110 -9.48 -2.24 -0.17
CA ILE A 110 -9.52 -0.82 0.18
C ILE A 110 -8.10 -0.30 0.46
N PHE A 111 -7.35 -1.02 1.26
CA PHE A 111 -5.95 -0.74 1.59
C PHE A 111 -5.08 -0.61 0.34
N ASN A 112 -5.13 -1.59 -0.56
CA ASN A 112 -4.37 -1.59 -1.81
C ASN A 112 -4.61 -0.30 -2.62
N PHE A 113 -5.87 0.10 -2.77
CA PHE A 113 -6.22 1.32 -3.48
C PHE A 113 -5.64 2.58 -2.80
N PHE A 114 -5.83 2.72 -1.49
CA PHE A 114 -5.39 3.93 -0.78
C PHE A 114 -3.89 4.07 -0.68
N VAL A 115 -3.16 2.99 -0.45
CA VAL A 115 -1.69 3.02 -0.37
C VAL A 115 -1.09 3.51 -1.68
N VAL A 116 -1.57 3.00 -2.80
CA VAL A 116 -1.11 3.43 -4.14
C VAL A 116 -1.53 4.86 -4.43
N ALA A 117 -2.78 5.25 -4.10
CA ALA A 117 -3.27 6.60 -4.31
C ALA A 117 -2.48 7.65 -3.51
N ILE A 118 -2.16 7.36 -2.24
CA ILE A 118 -1.34 8.23 -1.38
C ILE A 118 0.08 8.36 -1.93
N PHE A 119 0.68 7.26 -2.36
CA PHE A 119 1.99 7.28 -3.00
C PHE A 119 2.01 8.22 -4.21
N TRP A 120 1.04 8.08 -5.11
CA TRP A 120 0.95 8.95 -6.29
C TRP A 120 0.66 10.40 -5.93
N ALA A 121 -0.22 10.67 -4.96
CA ALA A 121 -0.47 12.02 -4.47
C ALA A 121 0.81 12.67 -3.93
N MET A 122 1.63 11.94 -3.19
CA MET A 122 2.92 12.41 -2.69
C MET A 122 3.91 12.67 -3.86
N THR A 123 3.97 11.73 -4.80
CA THR A 123 4.90 11.82 -5.94
C THR A 123 4.58 13.02 -6.83
N VAL A 124 3.30 13.23 -7.18
CA VAL A 124 2.87 14.37 -8.00
C VAL A 124 3.21 15.71 -7.32
N ASN A 125 3.08 15.82 -6.00
CA ASN A 125 3.44 17.03 -5.27
C ASN A 125 4.96 17.23 -5.11
N SER A 126 5.76 16.23 -5.40
CA SER A 126 7.23 16.28 -5.25
C SER A 126 7.98 16.61 -6.54
N PHE A 127 7.32 16.58 -7.69
CA PHE A 127 7.92 16.79 -8.99
C PHE A 127 7.17 17.84 -9.80
N ASP A 128 7.91 18.68 -10.54
CA ASP A 128 7.32 19.61 -11.50
C ASP A 128 6.74 18.87 -12.72
N ILE A 129 5.70 19.45 -13.33
CA ILE A 129 4.89 18.79 -14.38
C ILE A 129 5.72 18.38 -15.61
N GLU A 130 6.73 19.18 -16.00
CA GLU A 130 7.57 18.91 -17.17
C GLU A 130 8.54 17.75 -16.95
N ASP A 131 9.09 17.65 -15.76
CA ASP A 131 10.02 16.59 -15.37
C ASP A 131 9.28 15.30 -14.95
N GLY A 132 8.02 15.43 -14.51
CA GLY A 132 7.18 14.31 -14.06
C GLY A 132 7.07 13.21 -15.11
N LYS A 133 6.89 13.56 -16.38
CA LYS A 133 6.74 12.56 -17.47
C LYS A 133 7.93 11.62 -17.62
N LYS A 134 9.15 12.09 -17.36
CA LYS A 134 10.38 11.28 -17.44
C LYS A 134 10.54 10.38 -16.20
N PHE A 135 10.23 10.93 -15.03
CA PHE A 135 10.48 10.24 -13.76
C PHE A 135 9.39 9.24 -13.40
N PHE A 136 8.14 9.45 -13.81
CA PHE A 136 7.06 8.50 -13.58
C PHE A 136 7.32 7.14 -14.23
N GLY A 137 7.92 7.10 -15.43
CA GLY A 137 8.31 5.86 -16.07
C GLY A 137 9.35 5.06 -15.24
N ILE A 138 10.36 5.75 -14.71
CA ILE A 138 11.40 5.15 -13.88
C ILE A 138 10.80 4.64 -12.56
N ILE A 139 10.01 5.46 -11.88
CA ILE A 139 9.34 5.11 -10.62
C ILE A 139 8.43 3.89 -10.82
N SER A 140 7.64 3.88 -11.90
CA SER A 140 6.78 2.74 -12.25
C SER A 140 7.58 1.47 -12.52
N GLY A 141 8.77 1.58 -13.15
CA GLY A 141 9.70 0.48 -13.35
C GLY A 141 10.16 -0.14 -12.02
N PHE A 142 10.55 0.68 -11.05
CA PHE A 142 10.87 0.21 -9.70
C PHE A 142 9.68 -0.49 -9.03
N GLY A 143 8.46 0.05 -9.20
CA GLY A 143 7.25 -0.58 -8.70
C GLY A 143 7.00 -1.95 -9.32
N SER A 144 7.16 -2.09 -10.64
CA SER A 144 7.01 -3.37 -11.34
C SER A 144 8.04 -4.41 -10.86
N LEU A 145 9.29 -3.99 -10.64
CA LEU A 145 10.31 -4.86 -10.03
C LEU A 145 9.89 -5.29 -8.61
N GLY A 146 9.39 -4.36 -7.80
CA GLY A 146 8.89 -4.67 -6.45
C GLY A 146 7.77 -5.70 -6.48
N ALA A 147 6.80 -5.51 -7.37
CA ALA A 147 5.69 -6.46 -7.55
C ALA A 147 6.17 -7.85 -7.97
N SER A 148 7.09 -7.92 -8.93
CA SER A 148 7.66 -9.19 -9.40
C SER A 148 8.46 -9.89 -8.31
N CYS A 149 9.31 -9.16 -7.58
CA CYS A 149 10.08 -9.72 -6.46
C CYS A 149 9.17 -10.19 -5.31
N GLY A 150 8.10 -9.43 -4.99
CA GLY A 150 7.12 -9.82 -3.98
C GLY A 150 6.37 -11.09 -4.35
N GLY A 151 5.93 -11.21 -5.60
CA GLY A 151 5.30 -12.41 -6.12
C GLY A 151 6.23 -13.63 -6.10
N ALA A 152 7.47 -13.47 -6.57
CA ALA A 152 8.47 -14.54 -6.59
C ALA A 152 8.85 -15.02 -5.18
N LEU A 153 8.92 -14.10 -4.20
CA LEU A 153 9.17 -14.47 -2.81
C LEU A 153 8.07 -15.37 -2.26
N VAL A 154 6.82 -15.08 -2.57
CA VAL A 154 5.70 -15.89 -2.10
C VAL A 154 5.69 -17.24 -2.76
N ASP A 155 5.87 -17.29 -4.07
CA ASP A 155 5.88 -18.55 -4.82
C ASP A 155 7.02 -19.47 -4.38
N GLY A 156 8.22 -18.90 -4.12
CA GLY A 156 9.40 -19.68 -3.73
C GLY A 156 9.48 -20.08 -2.25
N PHE A 157 8.97 -19.23 -1.33
CA PHE A 157 9.26 -19.40 0.11
C PHE A 157 8.05 -19.31 1.04
N LEU A 158 6.94 -18.70 0.61
CA LEU A 158 5.82 -18.36 1.50
C LEU A 158 4.51 -19.07 1.11
N TYR A 159 4.53 -19.94 0.12
CA TYR A 159 3.33 -20.56 -0.44
C TYR A 159 2.39 -21.17 0.62
N ASP A 160 2.95 -21.84 1.64
CA ASP A 160 2.20 -22.45 2.74
C ASP A 160 2.32 -21.69 4.08
N LYS A 161 2.85 -20.47 4.07
CA LYS A 161 3.16 -19.69 5.28
C LYS A 161 2.41 -18.37 5.32
N GLU A 162 1.11 -18.40 5.34
CA GLU A 162 0.24 -17.22 5.32
C GLU A 162 0.53 -16.23 6.46
N ASN A 163 0.78 -16.72 7.67
CA ASN A 163 1.14 -15.90 8.83
C ASN A 163 2.46 -15.14 8.63
N LEU A 164 3.43 -15.76 7.97
CA LEU A 164 4.72 -15.15 7.69
C LEU A 164 4.58 -14.04 6.63
N SER A 165 3.67 -14.20 5.68
CA SER A 165 3.35 -13.17 4.68
C SER A 165 2.81 -11.89 5.33
N LEU A 166 1.91 -12.01 6.31
CA LEU A 166 1.39 -10.88 7.08
C LEU A 166 2.49 -10.18 7.89
N LEU A 167 3.37 -10.96 8.54
CA LEU A 167 4.49 -10.43 9.30
C LEU A 167 5.48 -9.68 8.41
N ILE A 168 5.85 -10.25 7.27
CA ILE A 168 6.77 -9.63 6.32
C ILE A 168 6.19 -8.32 5.78
N ALA A 169 4.90 -8.30 5.42
CA ALA A 169 4.24 -7.09 4.98
C ALA A 169 4.27 -6.01 6.07
N CYS A 170 4.00 -6.35 7.31
CA CYS A 170 4.07 -5.44 8.44
C CYS A 170 5.48 -4.84 8.60
N LEU A 171 6.52 -5.66 8.56
CA LEU A 171 7.92 -5.22 8.67
C LEU A 171 8.36 -4.33 7.51
N LEU A 172 7.92 -4.63 6.28
CA LEU A 172 8.27 -3.84 5.11
C LEU A 172 7.65 -2.44 5.13
N TYR A 173 6.42 -2.31 5.62
CA TYR A 173 5.78 -1.00 5.80
C TYR A 173 6.41 -0.16 6.91
N THR A 174 7.14 -0.76 7.84
CA THR A 174 7.89 -0.02 8.86
C THR A 174 9.24 0.50 8.35
N SER A 175 9.81 -0.10 7.30
CA SER A 175 11.16 0.19 6.81
C SER A 175 11.35 1.57 6.15
N PRO A 176 10.49 2.07 5.27
CA PRO A 176 10.66 3.40 4.71
C PRO A 176 10.08 4.45 5.67
N SER A 177 10.89 4.94 6.59
CA SER A 177 10.50 6.11 7.39
C SER A 177 10.41 7.35 6.49
N PRO A 178 9.24 8.01 6.39
CA PRO A 178 9.10 9.28 5.66
C PRO A 178 9.74 10.47 6.39
N ARG A 179 10.67 10.23 7.30
CA ARG A 179 11.54 11.24 7.93
C ARG A 179 12.65 11.72 7.01
N ASP A 180 12.55 11.49 5.72
CA ASP A 180 13.50 12.05 4.78
C ASP A 180 13.36 13.58 4.77
N PRO A 181 14.46 14.34 5.02
CA PRO A 181 14.43 15.79 5.03
C PRO A 181 14.01 16.43 3.69
N SER A 182 13.91 15.64 2.62
CA SER A 182 13.40 16.10 1.33
C SER A 182 11.91 16.48 1.36
N ILE A 183 11.10 15.84 2.24
CA ILE A 183 9.67 16.15 2.38
C ILE A 183 9.42 17.37 3.27
N SER A 184 10.37 17.71 4.15
CA SER A 184 10.27 18.87 5.05
C SER A 184 10.56 20.20 4.38
N ARG A 185 11.08 20.21 3.14
CA ARG A 185 11.42 21.41 2.36
C ARG A 185 10.42 21.75 1.27
N MET A 186 9.19 21.28 1.36
CA MET A 186 8.14 21.81 0.48
C MET A 186 7.90 23.28 0.84
N PRO A 187 8.05 24.24 -0.11
CA PRO A 187 7.68 25.61 0.14
C PRO A 187 6.20 25.64 0.51
N SER A 188 5.88 26.27 1.62
CA SER A 188 4.51 26.60 1.96
C SER A 188 4.05 27.60 0.89
N SER A 189 3.38 27.13 -0.14
CA SER A 189 2.65 28.01 -1.05
C SER A 189 1.59 28.72 -0.21
N ALA A 190 1.83 30.00 -0.03
CA ALA A 190 0.86 30.96 0.49
C ALA A 190 -0.37 30.99 -0.43
#